data_e68d1c96d7a8d2ceb03a61dcaf3e00c2
#
_entry.id   e68d1c96d7a8d2ceb03a61dcaf3e00c2
#
_cell.length_a   1.000
_cell.length_b   1.000
_cell.length_c   1.000
_cell.angle_alpha   90.00
_cell.angle_beta   90.00
_cell.angle_gamma   90.00
#
_symmetry.space_group_name_H-M   'P 1'
#
loop_
_entity.id
_entity.type
_entity.pdbx_description
1 polymer ?
#
loop_
_entity_poly.entity_id
_entity_poly.type
_entity_poly.pdbx_seq_one_letter_code
_entity_poly.pdbx_strand_id
1 'polypeptide(L)'
;MRAAPDALRIAIVAPPWYSLPPKGYGGSELVVHLLHTELRRMGHDVTVFGAQDSEPGVTMLADAEWSHDLGGPDHSARLATYLARVYDALGGQRFDVIHDHTGFEGLLLALYSGAAPAVVHTIHGELVEPMSTFYKEVHTRARLCAISLSQAAAAPTLRIAGIVHNAVELPAAPPSSSHERYLIEVARITPDKGQHLAIQVGQRAGRKLILAGKVERTRDGKRYFEEQIEPFLSPMVEYYPNVAGQQKARLISRAAAGIFPLQWSEPFGLAMVECMVAGTPVLALRTGSTPELIEPGVTGFLAEDVEDLVEAAARLDQIDRVRCAEVARERFGPHHMTERYISVYRRGSVEVEPLAAPSAEIVEVLSRQPAAPTPQPSGR
;
A
#
# COMPACT_ATOMS: atom_id res chain seq x y z
N MET A 1 -4.81 -29.46 -17.78
CA MET A 1 -3.34 -29.27 -17.60
C MET A 1 -2.95 -29.98 -16.30
N ARG A 2 -1.90 -30.83 -16.31
CA ARG A 2 -1.36 -31.37 -15.04
C ARG A 2 -0.64 -30.23 -14.33
N ALA A 3 -0.94 -30.03 -13.03
CA ALA A 3 -0.21 -29.08 -12.20
C ALA A 3 1.31 -29.38 -12.24
N ALA A 4 2.12 -28.34 -12.22
CA ALA A 4 3.57 -28.51 -12.08
C ALA A 4 3.87 -29.24 -10.76
N PRO A 5 4.93 -30.06 -10.67
CA PRO A 5 5.22 -30.87 -9.48
C PRO A 5 5.37 -30.07 -8.19
N ASP A 6 5.60 -28.76 -8.28
CA ASP A 6 5.75 -27.82 -7.16
C ASP A 6 4.58 -26.83 -7.02
N ALA A 7 3.44 -27.09 -7.68
CA ALA A 7 2.27 -26.22 -7.62
C ALA A 7 1.61 -26.29 -6.24
N LEU A 8 1.43 -25.15 -5.60
CA LEU A 8 0.71 -25.01 -4.34
C LEU A 8 -0.78 -24.77 -4.61
N ARG A 9 -1.64 -25.27 -3.71
CA ARG A 9 -3.05 -24.91 -3.62
C ARG A 9 -3.20 -23.81 -2.58
N ILE A 10 -3.58 -22.62 -3.02
CA ILE A 10 -3.56 -21.40 -2.23
C ILE A 10 -4.97 -20.82 -2.17
N ALA A 11 -5.49 -20.58 -0.96
CA ALA A 11 -6.67 -19.77 -0.74
C ALA A 11 -6.25 -18.35 -0.38
N ILE A 12 -6.70 -17.34 -1.11
CA ILE A 12 -6.47 -15.92 -0.81
C ILE A 12 -7.79 -15.31 -0.35
N VAL A 13 -7.77 -14.69 0.83
CA VAL A 13 -8.91 -13.98 1.40
C VAL A 13 -8.66 -12.48 1.26
N ALA A 14 -9.30 -11.86 0.27
CA ALA A 14 -9.20 -10.43 0.02
C ALA A 14 -10.09 -9.61 0.96
N PRO A 15 -9.79 -8.33 1.20
CA PRO A 15 -10.74 -7.43 1.86
C PRO A 15 -12.05 -7.35 1.07
N PRO A 16 -13.22 -7.28 1.75
CA PRO A 16 -14.54 -7.36 1.09
C PRO A 16 -15.06 -6.03 0.55
N TRP A 17 -14.24 -4.97 0.57
CA TRP A 17 -14.73 -3.60 0.38
C TRP A 17 -14.78 -3.15 -1.06
N TYR A 18 -13.88 -3.64 -1.92
CA TYR A 18 -13.80 -3.28 -3.33
C TYR A 18 -13.62 -4.51 -4.21
N SER A 19 -14.00 -4.37 -5.48
CA SER A 19 -13.80 -5.43 -6.48
C SER A 19 -12.32 -5.73 -6.73
N LEU A 20 -12.03 -6.88 -7.30
CA LEU A 20 -10.73 -7.33 -7.77
C LEU A 20 -10.75 -7.42 -9.31
N PRO A 21 -10.04 -6.55 -10.07
CA PRO A 21 -9.34 -5.36 -9.59
C PRO A 21 -10.29 -4.26 -9.12
N PRO A 22 -9.82 -3.31 -8.28
CA PRO A 22 -10.66 -2.21 -7.85
C PRO A 22 -10.91 -1.22 -8.99
N LYS A 23 -12.16 -0.76 -9.13
CA LYS A 23 -12.55 0.22 -10.17
C LYS A 23 -12.07 1.65 -9.87
N GLY A 24 -11.52 1.88 -8.68
CA GLY A 24 -11.06 3.19 -8.23
C GLY A 24 -10.11 3.07 -7.05
N TYR A 25 -10.59 3.45 -5.85
CA TYR A 25 -9.86 3.25 -4.60
C TYR A 25 -9.88 1.77 -4.21
N GLY A 26 -8.80 1.27 -3.57
CA GLY A 26 -8.69 -0.13 -3.13
C GLY A 26 -7.24 -0.62 -3.27
N GLY A 27 -6.34 -0.12 -2.39
CA GLY A 27 -4.92 -0.46 -2.48
C GLY A 27 -4.64 -1.93 -2.18
N SER A 28 -5.23 -2.46 -1.11
CA SER A 28 -5.06 -3.86 -0.71
C SER A 28 -5.67 -4.81 -1.73
N GLU A 29 -6.84 -4.47 -2.29
CA GLU A 29 -7.50 -5.26 -3.32
C GLU A 29 -6.69 -5.28 -4.63
N LEU A 30 -6.03 -4.15 -4.98
CA LEU A 30 -5.12 -4.12 -6.13
C LEU A 30 -3.93 -5.06 -5.90
N VAL A 31 -3.33 -5.04 -4.72
CA VAL A 31 -2.21 -5.94 -4.37
C VAL A 31 -2.65 -7.40 -4.45
N VAL A 32 -3.82 -7.74 -3.92
CA VAL A 32 -4.38 -9.11 -4.01
C VAL A 32 -4.65 -9.51 -5.46
N HIS A 33 -5.21 -8.60 -6.28
CA HIS A 33 -5.45 -8.86 -7.70
C HIS A 33 -4.13 -9.18 -8.43
N LEU A 34 -3.09 -8.38 -8.24
CA LEU A 34 -1.78 -8.61 -8.86
C LEU A 34 -1.14 -9.92 -8.38
N LEU A 35 -1.22 -10.20 -7.08
CA LEU A 35 -0.69 -11.43 -6.50
C LEU A 35 -1.37 -12.67 -7.08
N HIS A 36 -2.70 -12.70 -7.07
CA HIS A 36 -3.44 -13.89 -7.53
C HIS A 36 -3.24 -14.14 -9.03
N THR A 37 -3.21 -13.07 -9.83
CA THR A 37 -2.98 -13.15 -11.27
C THR A 37 -1.60 -13.74 -11.56
N GLU A 38 -0.58 -13.25 -10.88
CA GLU A 38 0.79 -13.69 -11.07
C GLU A 38 1.02 -15.13 -10.55
N LEU A 39 0.44 -15.50 -9.39
CA LEU A 39 0.50 -16.87 -8.88
C LEU A 39 -0.09 -17.88 -9.88
N ARG A 40 -1.24 -17.54 -10.50
CA ARG A 40 -1.85 -18.38 -11.55
C ARG A 40 -0.96 -18.46 -12.79
N ARG A 41 -0.35 -17.33 -13.19
CA ARG A 41 0.61 -17.30 -14.31
C ARG A 41 1.81 -18.20 -14.05
N MET A 42 2.25 -18.29 -12.79
CA MET A 42 3.35 -19.17 -12.35
C MET A 42 2.91 -20.64 -12.17
N GLY A 43 1.65 -20.98 -12.39
CA GLY A 43 1.13 -22.36 -12.42
C GLY A 43 0.60 -22.88 -11.08
N HIS A 44 0.38 -22.02 -10.09
CA HIS A 44 -0.26 -22.39 -8.83
C HIS A 44 -1.79 -22.51 -8.96
N ASP A 45 -2.41 -23.35 -8.14
CA ASP A 45 -3.87 -23.50 -8.01
C ASP A 45 -4.37 -22.49 -6.98
N VAL A 46 -5.00 -21.42 -7.45
CA VAL A 46 -5.38 -20.28 -6.60
C VAL A 46 -6.89 -20.08 -6.58
N THR A 47 -7.47 -20.19 -5.39
CA THR A 47 -8.86 -19.77 -5.09
C THR A 47 -8.82 -18.43 -4.38
N VAL A 48 -9.54 -17.45 -4.91
CA VAL A 48 -9.63 -16.09 -4.33
C VAL A 48 -11.05 -15.81 -3.90
N PHE A 49 -11.22 -15.32 -2.67
CA PHE A 49 -12.47 -14.84 -2.13
C PHE A 49 -12.45 -13.31 -2.09
N GLY A 50 -13.52 -12.66 -2.51
CA GLY A 50 -13.57 -11.20 -2.61
C GLY A 50 -14.99 -10.66 -2.73
N ALA A 51 -15.08 -9.36 -3.04
CA ALA A 51 -16.34 -8.65 -3.21
C ALA A 51 -17.01 -8.96 -4.55
N GLN A 52 -18.31 -8.68 -4.63
CA GLN A 52 -19.06 -8.66 -5.90
C GLN A 52 -18.44 -7.65 -6.87
N ASP A 53 -18.82 -7.75 -8.14
CA ASP A 53 -18.26 -6.95 -9.24
C ASP A 53 -16.74 -7.17 -9.50
N SER A 54 -16.15 -8.20 -8.91
CA SER A 54 -14.81 -8.66 -9.24
C SER A 54 -14.77 -9.37 -10.59
N GLU A 55 -13.56 -9.56 -11.12
CA GLU A 55 -13.37 -10.27 -12.38
C GLU A 55 -13.74 -11.76 -12.29
N PRO A 56 -13.98 -12.45 -13.42
CA PRO A 56 -14.21 -13.88 -13.46
C PRO A 56 -13.05 -14.67 -12.81
N GLY A 57 -13.40 -15.63 -11.95
CA GLY A 57 -12.44 -16.47 -11.23
C GLY A 57 -12.21 -16.05 -9.78
N VAL A 58 -12.84 -14.96 -9.34
CA VAL A 58 -12.98 -14.60 -7.92
C VAL A 58 -14.28 -15.19 -7.38
N THR A 59 -14.23 -15.85 -6.23
CA THR A 59 -15.41 -16.32 -5.50
C THR A 59 -16.01 -15.13 -4.73
N MET A 60 -17.08 -14.57 -5.24
CA MET A 60 -17.70 -13.34 -4.75
C MET A 60 -18.64 -13.63 -3.59
N LEU A 61 -18.25 -13.26 -2.37
CA LEU A 61 -18.99 -13.56 -1.13
C LEU A 61 -19.40 -12.31 -0.34
N ALA A 62 -18.96 -11.13 -0.76
CA ALA A 62 -19.36 -9.84 -0.18
C ALA A 62 -20.20 -9.04 -1.19
N ASP A 63 -21.19 -8.31 -0.70
CA ASP A 63 -22.07 -7.52 -1.55
C ASP A 63 -21.40 -6.21 -2.03
N ALA A 64 -21.65 -5.79 -3.26
CA ALA A 64 -20.99 -4.62 -3.89
C ALA A 64 -21.22 -3.30 -3.13
N GLU A 65 -22.34 -3.17 -2.44
CA GLU A 65 -22.71 -1.97 -1.68
C GLU A 65 -21.86 -1.77 -0.40
N TRP A 66 -21.17 -2.80 0.05
CA TRP A 66 -20.42 -2.76 1.31
C TRP A 66 -19.22 -1.81 1.27
N SER A 67 -18.76 -1.42 0.09
CA SER A 67 -17.68 -0.43 -0.06
C SER A 67 -18.01 0.92 0.58
N HIS A 68 -19.28 1.24 0.79
CA HIS A 68 -19.73 2.47 1.43
C HIS A 68 -19.55 2.46 2.95
N ASP A 69 -19.39 1.28 3.55
CA ASP A 69 -19.35 1.08 5.00
C ASP A 69 -17.94 0.86 5.55
N LEU A 70 -16.93 0.94 4.70
CA LEU A 70 -15.53 0.86 5.14
C LEU A 70 -15.25 1.95 6.19
N GLY A 71 -14.94 1.50 7.43
CA GLY A 71 -14.78 2.38 8.59
C GLY A 71 -16.07 2.93 9.19
N GLY A 72 -17.25 2.53 8.66
CA GLY A 72 -18.56 2.91 9.18
C GLY A 72 -19.05 2.04 10.35
N PRO A 73 -20.24 2.32 10.89
CA PRO A 73 -20.78 1.62 12.06
C PRO A 73 -21.00 0.13 11.81
N ASP A 74 -21.30 -0.28 10.57
CA ASP A 74 -21.57 -1.68 10.21
C ASP A 74 -20.32 -2.44 9.76
N HIS A 75 -19.14 -1.81 9.79
CA HIS A 75 -17.90 -2.36 9.30
C HIS A 75 -17.60 -3.77 9.84
N SER A 76 -17.55 -3.91 11.17
CA SER A 76 -17.20 -5.18 11.82
C SER A 76 -18.23 -6.27 11.58
N ALA A 77 -19.53 -5.93 11.57
CA ALA A 77 -20.60 -6.89 11.30
C ALA A 77 -20.55 -7.41 9.86
N ARG A 78 -20.30 -6.54 8.88
CA ARG A 78 -20.17 -6.94 7.47
C ARG A 78 -18.91 -7.75 7.24
N LEU A 79 -17.79 -7.36 7.82
CA LEU A 79 -16.54 -8.13 7.76
C LEU A 79 -16.74 -9.54 8.35
N ALA A 80 -17.33 -9.64 9.53
CA ALA A 80 -17.63 -10.93 10.16
C ALA A 80 -18.57 -11.81 9.30
N THR A 81 -19.60 -11.21 8.68
CA THR A 81 -20.50 -11.91 7.77
C THR A 81 -19.77 -12.44 6.54
N TYR A 82 -18.93 -11.63 5.92
CA TYR A 82 -18.08 -12.04 4.79
C TYR A 82 -17.16 -13.20 5.19
N LEU A 83 -16.45 -13.07 6.29
CA LEU A 83 -15.53 -14.08 6.76
C LEU A 83 -16.24 -15.40 7.09
N ALA A 84 -17.44 -15.36 7.70
CA ALA A 84 -18.23 -16.55 7.93
C ALA A 84 -18.55 -17.28 6.61
N ARG A 85 -18.96 -16.55 5.56
CA ARG A 85 -19.21 -17.11 4.22
C ARG A 85 -17.93 -17.71 3.60
N VAL A 86 -16.78 -17.03 3.77
CA VAL A 86 -15.48 -17.52 3.27
C VAL A 86 -15.11 -18.85 3.92
N TYR A 87 -15.18 -18.94 5.26
CA TYR A 87 -14.75 -20.14 5.96
C TYR A 87 -15.74 -21.29 5.81
N ASP A 88 -17.02 -21.01 5.59
CA ASP A 88 -18.01 -22.01 5.16
C ASP A 88 -17.68 -22.56 3.77
N ALA A 89 -17.34 -21.68 2.81
CA ALA A 89 -16.95 -22.07 1.47
C ALA A 89 -15.60 -22.81 1.40
N LEU A 90 -14.68 -22.54 2.33
CA LEU A 90 -13.44 -23.31 2.50
C LEU A 90 -13.67 -24.70 3.06
N GLY A 91 -14.79 -24.93 3.74
CA GLY A 91 -15.13 -26.19 4.41
C GLY A 91 -15.03 -27.40 3.49
N GLY A 92 -14.30 -28.43 3.94
CA GLY A 92 -14.08 -29.66 3.18
C GLY A 92 -13.05 -29.60 2.06
N GLN A 93 -12.51 -28.42 1.75
CA GLN A 93 -11.40 -28.26 0.80
C GLN A 93 -10.05 -28.33 1.53
N ARG A 94 -9.01 -28.77 0.84
CA ARG A 94 -7.64 -28.79 1.37
C ARG A 94 -6.79 -27.81 0.57
N PHE A 95 -6.14 -26.89 1.30
CA PHE A 95 -5.16 -25.96 0.77
C PHE A 95 -3.82 -26.20 1.43
N ASP A 96 -2.74 -25.85 0.74
CA ASP A 96 -1.40 -25.83 1.32
C ASP A 96 -1.21 -24.55 2.17
N VAL A 97 -1.85 -23.45 1.73
CA VAL A 97 -1.76 -22.13 2.36
C VAL A 97 -3.12 -21.44 2.33
N ILE A 98 -3.49 -20.79 3.44
CA ILE A 98 -4.46 -19.70 3.46
C ILE A 98 -3.67 -18.40 3.61
N HIS A 99 -3.82 -17.48 2.65
CA HIS A 99 -3.25 -16.14 2.72
C HIS A 99 -4.33 -15.10 2.96
N ASP A 100 -4.34 -14.54 4.17
CA ASP A 100 -5.31 -13.55 4.60
C ASP A 100 -4.79 -12.12 4.42
N HIS A 101 -5.65 -11.25 3.88
CA HIS A 101 -5.41 -9.82 3.69
C HIS A 101 -6.48 -8.95 4.36
N THR A 102 -7.38 -9.53 5.16
CA THR A 102 -8.57 -8.82 5.64
C THR A 102 -8.38 -8.09 6.96
N GLY A 103 -7.33 -8.40 7.70
CA GLY A 103 -7.07 -7.84 9.03
C GLY A 103 -7.08 -8.89 10.13
N PHE A 104 -7.10 -8.44 11.38
CA PHE A 104 -6.93 -9.33 12.53
C PHE A 104 -8.12 -10.31 12.68
N GLU A 105 -9.31 -9.94 12.29
CA GLU A 105 -10.49 -10.80 12.34
C GLU A 105 -10.34 -12.01 11.40
N GLY A 106 -9.86 -11.77 10.17
CA GLY A 106 -9.61 -12.84 9.22
C GLY A 106 -8.47 -13.75 9.66
N LEU A 107 -7.40 -13.17 10.20
CA LEU A 107 -6.29 -13.95 10.75
C LEU A 107 -6.76 -14.89 11.88
N LEU A 108 -7.60 -14.41 12.80
CA LEU A 108 -8.16 -15.26 13.85
C LEU A 108 -8.94 -16.43 13.28
N LEU A 109 -9.85 -16.17 12.35
CA LEU A 109 -10.65 -17.23 11.73
C LEU A 109 -9.76 -18.21 10.94
N ALA A 110 -8.76 -17.72 10.22
CA ALA A 110 -7.79 -18.58 9.53
C ALA A 110 -7.09 -19.55 10.48
N LEU A 111 -6.60 -19.04 11.62
CA LEU A 111 -5.90 -19.83 12.63
C LEU A 111 -6.76 -20.91 13.30
N TYR A 112 -8.06 -20.65 13.45
CA TYR A 112 -8.98 -21.58 14.13
C TYR A 112 -9.78 -22.45 13.18
N SER A 113 -9.79 -22.18 11.87
CA SER A 113 -10.52 -22.96 10.87
C SER A 113 -9.96 -24.36 10.65
N GLY A 114 -8.66 -24.55 10.83
CA GLY A 114 -7.97 -25.80 10.49
C GLY A 114 -7.96 -26.14 8.99
N ALA A 115 -8.33 -25.21 8.12
CA ALA A 115 -8.50 -25.44 6.68
C ALA A 115 -7.17 -25.55 5.90
N ALA A 116 -6.04 -25.13 6.50
CA ALA A 116 -4.72 -25.27 5.90
C ALA A 116 -3.63 -25.45 6.96
N PRO A 117 -2.52 -26.15 6.63
CA PRO A 117 -1.38 -26.32 7.51
C PRO A 117 -0.57 -25.01 7.70
N ALA A 118 -0.68 -24.08 6.77
CA ALA A 118 0.02 -22.80 6.81
C ALA A 118 -0.96 -21.63 6.66
N VAL A 119 -0.92 -20.72 7.63
CA VAL A 119 -1.62 -19.45 7.60
C VAL A 119 -0.59 -18.34 7.40
N VAL A 120 -0.75 -17.58 6.32
CA VAL A 120 0.02 -16.37 6.02
C VAL A 120 -0.90 -15.18 6.16
N HIS A 121 -0.41 -14.11 6.76
CA HIS A 121 -1.19 -12.88 6.91
C HIS A 121 -0.33 -11.67 6.54
N THR A 122 -0.81 -10.87 5.60
CA THR A 122 -0.16 -9.61 5.24
C THR A 122 -0.77 -8.46 6.02
N ILE A 123 0.08 -7.76 6.75
CA ILE A 123 -0.31 -6.60 7.54
C ILE A 123 -0.27 -5.36 6.65
N HIS A 124 -1.44 -4.83 6.27
CA HIS A 124 -1.55 -3.66 5.40
C HIS A 124 -1.59 -2.32 6.14
N GLY A 125 -1.91 -2.34 7.42
CA GLY A 125 -2.00 -1.16 8.28
C GLY A 125 -0.77 -0.92 9.13
N GLU A 126 -0.86 0.07 10.01
CA GLU A 126 0.20 0.36 10.98
C GLU A 126 0.31 -0.73 12.05
N LEU A 127 1.53 -0.98 12.50
CA LEU A 127 1.85 -1.88 13.62
C LEU A 127 1.95 -1.11 14.95
N VAL A 128 0.91 -0.34 15.27
CA VAL A 128 0.80 0.40 16.52
C VAL A 128 -0.18 -0.27 17.48
N GLU A 129 -0.16 0.13 18.77
CA GLU A 129 -1.14 -0.38 19.73
C GLU A 129 -2.58 0.06 19.39
N PRO A 130 -3.58 -0.80 19.63
CA PRO A 130 -3.52 -2.14 20.27
C PRO A 130 -3.17 -3.30 19.32
N MET A 131 -2.96 -3.04 18.03
CA MET A 131 -2.74 -4.07 17.01
C MET A 131 -1.44 -4.84 17.21
N SER A 132 -0.37 -4.15 17.62
CA SER A 132 0.91 -4.80 17.91
C SER A 132 0.79 -5.84 19.04
N THR A 133 0.00 -5.55 20.09
CA THR A 133 -0.31 -6.49 21.16
C THR A 133 -1.06 -7.72 20.62
N PHE A 134 -2.09 -7.53 19.79
CA PHE A 134 -2.81 -8.65 19.16
C PHE A 134 -1.85 -9.55 18.37
N TYR A 135 -1.04 -8.97 17.50
CA TYR A 135 -0.11 -9.76 16.69
C TYR A 135 0.94 -10.51 17.52
N LYS A 136 1.35 -9.98 18.69
CA LYS A 136 2.24 -10.70 19.65
C LYS A 136 1.63 -12.00 20.16
N GLU A 137 0.32 -12.07 20.33
CA GLU A 137 -0.34 -13.30 20.81
C GLU A 137 -0.39 -14.40 19.75
N VAL A 138 -0.31 -14.03 18.45
CA VAL A 138 -0.54 -14.98 17.35
C VAL A 138 0.69 -15.20 16.45
N HIS A 139 1.76 -14.41 16.57
CA HIS A 139 2.89 -14.42 15.65
C HIS A 139 3.68 -15.74 15.56
N THR A 140 3.49 -16.64 16.52
CA THR A 140 4.08 -17.99 16.48
C THR A 140 3.20 -19.01 15.77
N ARG A 141 1.95 -18.65 15.48
CA ARG A 141 0.94 -19.52 14.85
C ARG A 141 0.66 -19.18 13.40
N ALA A 142 1.05 -17.98 12.96
CA ALA A 142 0.91 -17.49 11.61
C ALA A 142 2.25 -16.97 11.06
N ARG A 143 2.39 -16.98 9.75
CA ARG A 143 3.47 -16.32 9.05
C ARG A 143 3.06 -14.89 8.75
N LEU A 144 3.42 -13.96 9.62
CA LEU A 144 3.11 -12.54 9.44
C LEU A 144 4.05 -11.94 8.40
N CYS A 145 3.50 -11.26 7.41
CA CYS A 145 4.24 -10.50 6.42
C CYS A 145 4.05 -9.01 6.65
N ALA A 146 5.16 -8.28 6.74
CA ALA A 146 5.16 -6.83 6.69
C ALA A 146 5.34 -6.36 5.24
N ILE A 147 4.81 -5.18 4.92
CA ILE A 147 4.91 -4.58 3.59
C ILE A 147 6.07 -3.62 3.44
N SER A 148 6.81 -3.36 4.52
CA SER A 148 8.03 -2.55 4.52
C SER A 148 8.93 -2.87 5.72
N LEU A 149 10.20 -2.51 5.61
CA LEU A 149 11.16 -2.55 6.74
C LEU A 149 10.73 -1.60 7.86
N SER A 150 10.28 -0.41 7.49
CA SER A 150 9.78 0.59 8.43
C SER A 150 8.60 0.07 9.24
N GLN A 151 7.64 -0.59 8.59
CA GLN A 151 6.50 -1.19 9.29
C GLN A 151 6.96 -2.30 10.25
N ALA A 152 7.86 -3.18 9.82
CA ALA A 152 8.37 -4.24 10.67
C ALA A 152 9.15 -3.68 11.89
N ALA A 153 9.92 -2.60 11.69
CA ALA A 153 10.69 -1.95 12.74
C ALA A 153 9.82 -1.28 13.81
N ALA A 154 8.58 -0.90 13.48
CA ALA A 154 7.63 -0.35 14.46
C ALA A 154 7.22 -1.37 15.54
N ALA A 155 7.38 -2.69 15.27
CA ALA A 155 7.08 -3.75 16.22
C ALA A 155 8.20 -4.81 16.27
N PRO A 156 9.39 -4.47 16.78
CA PRO A 156 10.60 -5.31 16.67
C PRO A 156 10.52 -6.63 17.43
N THR A 157 9.54 -6.81 18.30
CA THR A 157 9.30 -8.05 19.05
C THR A 157 8.44 -9.05 18.27
N LEU A 158 7.84 -8.65 17.16
CA LEU A 158 7.06 -9.53 16.31
C LEU A 158 7.96 -10.41 15.43
N ARG A 159 7.58 -11.67 15.31
CA ARG A 159 8.21 -12.59 14.35
C ARG A 159 7.61 -12.35 12.98
N ILE A 160 8.26 -11.51 12.18
CA ILE A 160 7.88 -11.27 10.78
C ILE A 160 8.51 -12.34 9.90
N ALA A 161 7.68 -13.12 9.22
CA ALA A 161 8.12 -14.23 8.36
C ALA A 161 8.71 -13.73 7.03
N GLY A 162 8.33 -12.53 6.59
CA GLY A 162 8.89 -11.90 5.41
C GLY A 162 8.50 -10.44 5.29
N ILE A 163 9.38 -9.65 4.66
CA ILE A 163 9.05 -8.32 4.19
C ILE A 163 8.78 -8.42 2.71
N VAL A 164 7.55 -8.12 2.32
CA VAL A 164 7.09 -8.24 0.93
C VAL A 164 6.51 -6.89 0.51
N HIS A 165 7.29 -6.13 -0.24
CA HIS A 165 6.83 -4.88 -0.81
C HIS A 165 5.62 -5.11 -1.72
N ASN A 166 4.63 -4.25 -1.63
CA ASN A 166 3.47 -4.30 -2.49
C ASN A 166 3.86 -4.06 -3.95
N ALA A 167 3.23 -4.78 -4.86
CA ALA A 167 3.40 -4.53 -6.28
C ALA A 167 2.48 -3.44 -6.80
N VAL A 168 2.92 -2.80 -7.86
CA VAL A 168 2.15 -1.84 -8.64
C VAL A 168 2.30 -2.17 -10.12
N GLU A 169 1.18 -2.15 -10.83
CA GLU A 169 1.13 -2.18 -12.28
C GLU A 169 0.26 -1.04 -12.78
N LEU A 170 0.77 -0.28 -13.71
CA LEU A 170 0.01 0.77 -14.39
C LEU A 170 -0.32 0.34 -15.81
N PRO A 171 -1.49 0.78 -16.36
CA PRO A 171 -1.77 0.61 -17.78
C PRO A 171 -0.59 1.07 -18.61
N ALA A 172 -0.19 0.26 -19.57
CA ALA A 172 1.02 0.44 -20.36
C ALA A 172 1.02 1.78 -21.11
N ALA A 173 1.59 2.80 -20.51
CA ALA A 173 2.09 3.96 -21.20
C ALA A 173 3.62 3.92 -21.07
N PRO A 174 4.38 3.98 -22.17
CA PRO A 174 5.83 4.09 -22.04
C PRO A 174 6.16 5.35 -21.24
N PRO A 175 7.19 5.31 -20.37
CA PRO A 175 7.63 6.49 -19.67
C PRO A 175 7.92 7.58 -20.69
N SER A 176 7.28 8.73 -20.54
CA SER A 176 7.57 9.86 -21.42
C SER A 176 8.85 10.53 -20.96
N SER A 177 9.79 10.75 -21.87
CA SER A 177 10.97 11.59 -21.65
C SER A 177 10.59 13.07 -21.47
N SER A 178 9.37 13.46 -21.88
CA SER A 178 8.81 14.81 -21.73
C SER A 178 7.70 14.81 -20.67
N HIS A 179 7.63 15.88 -19.90
CA HIS A 179 6.60 16.09 -18.88
C HIS A 179 6.07 17.52 -18.90
N GLU A 180 4.89 17.72 -18.31
CA GLU A 180 4.39 19.05 -17.98
C GLU A 180 5.05 19.52 -16.67
N ARG A 181 5.03 20.83 -16.42
CA ARG A 181 5.80 21.43 -15.31
C ARG A 181 5.06 21.40 -13.96
N TYR A 182 4.08 20.52 -13.78
CA TYR A 182 3.34 20.44 -12.51
C TYR A 182 3.85 19.34 -11.59
N LEU A 183 3.66 19.53 -10.29
CA LEU A 183 3.76 18.52 -9.27
C LEU A 183 2.39 17.85 -9.08
N ILE A 184 2.37 16.57 -8.73
CA ILE A 184 1.14 15.86 -8.43
C ILE A 184 1.21 15.16 -7.08
N GLU A 185 0.16 15.29 -6.29
CA GLU A 185 -0.05 14.44 -5.11
C GLU A 185 -1.28 13.56 -5.33
N VAL A 186 -1.08 12.25 -5.21
CA VAL A 186 -2.16 11.25 -5.32
C VAL A 186 -2.37 10.63 -3.95
N ALA A 187 -3.33 11.14 -3.19
CA ALA A 187 -3.61 10.68 -1.83
C ALA A 187 -5.05 11.04 -1.42
N ARG A 188 -5.56 10.40 -0.35
CA ARG A 188 -6.72 10.94 0.36
C ARG A 188 -6.36 12.34 0.89
N ILE A 189 -7.31 13.24 0.88
CA ILE A 189 -7.12 14.57 1.45
C ILE A 189 -7.33 14.46 2.96
N THR A 190 -6.22 14.44 3.70
CA THR A 190 -6.15 14.29 5.15
C THR A 190 -4.90 14.97 5.69
N PRO A 191 -4.88 15.45 6.95
CA PRO A 191 -3.73 16.13 7.52
C PRO A 191 -2.43 15.33 7.47
N ASP A 192 -2.51 14.01 7.67
CA ASP A 192 -1.38 13.06 7.65
C ASP A 192 -0.68 12.97 6.28
N LYS A 193 -1.39 13.25 5.19
CA LYS A 193 -0.81 13.27 3.84
C LYS A 193 -0.08 14.57 3.51
N GLY A 194 -0.37 15.67 4.20
CA GLY A 194 0.43 16.90 4.12
C GLY A 194 0.15 17.79 2.90
N GLN A 195 -1.07 17.76 2.31
CA GLN A 195 -1.41 18.58 1.14
C GLN A 195 -1.11 20.07 1.32
N HIS A 196 -1.30 20.60 2.53
CA HIS A 196 -0.97 22.00 2.85
C HIS A 196 0.54 22.29 2.68
N LEU A 197 1.42 21.32 2.95
CA LEU A 197 2.86 21.44 2.70
C LEU A 197 3.17 21.30 1.20
N ALA A 198 2.47 20.41 0.49
CA ALA A 198 2.62 20.29 -0.97
C ALA A 198 2.25 21.60 -1.68
N ILE A 199 1.21 22.33 -1.20
CA ILE A 199 0.82 23.65 -1.68
C ILE A 199 1.96 24.65 -1.45
N GLN A 200 2.57 24.69 -0.26
CA GLN A 200 3.69 25.56 0.05
C GLN A 200 4.90 25.29 -0.88
N VAL A 201 5.22 24.01 -1.10
CA VAL A 201 6.30 23.64 -2.02
C VAL A 201 5.98 24.10 -3.44
N GLY A 202 4.77 23.84 -3.94
CA GLY A 202 4.36 24.27 -5.28
C GLY A 202 4.49 25.78 -5.48
N GLN A 203 4.00 26.57 -4.52
CA GLN A 203 4.07 28.04 -4.53
C GLN A 203 5.52 28.54 -4.52
N ARG A 204 6.36 28.04 -3.62
CA ARG A 204 7.74 28.45 -3.45
C ARG A 204 8.65 28.02 -4.60
N ALA A 205 8.40 26.82 -5.17
CA ALA A 205 9.11 26.33 -6.35
C ALA A 205 8.59 26.94 -7.68
N GLY A 206 7.53 27.76 -7.65
CA GLY A 206 6.91 28.31 -8.86
C GLY A 206 6.34 27.23 -9.79
N ARG A 207 5.85 26.13 -9.22
CA ARG A 207 5.29 25.00 -9.97
C ARG A 207 3.81 24.85 -9.68
N LYS A 208 3.02 24.58 -10.72
CA LYS A 208 1.63 24.18 -10.57
C LYS A 208 1.57 22.88 -9.77
N LEU A 209 0.55 22.74 -8.90
CA LEU A 209 0.26 21.54 -8.14
C LEU A 209 -1.11 20.99 -8.52
N ILE A 210 -1.18 19.67 -8.70
CA ILE A 210 -2.42 18.92 -8.82
C ILE A 210 -2.58 18.04 -7.59
N LEU A 211 -3.68 18.24 -6.86
CA LEU A 211 -4.12 17.38 -5.77
C LEU A 211 -5.17 16.40 -6.30
N ALA A 212 -4.90 15.11 -6.26
CA ALA A 212 -5.76 14.09 -6.83
C ALA A 212 -6.17 13.05 -5.77
N GLY A 213 -7.45 13.08 -5.35
CA GLY A 213 -7.96 12.14 -4.37
C GLY A 213 -9.23 12.57 -3.68
N LYS A 214 -9.78 11.67 -2.86
CA LYS A 214 -11.03 11.94 -2.12
C LYS A 214 -10.75 12.70 -0.83
N VAL A 215 -11.58 13.69 -0.53
CA VAL A 215 -11.65 14.24 0.82
C VAL A 215 -12.17 13.14 1.76
N GLU A 216 -11.50 12.93 2.87
CA GLU A 216 -11.94 11.99 3.88
C GLU A 216 -13.29 12.42 4.48
N ARG A 217 -14.20 11.44 4.64
CA ARG A 217 -15.59 11.75 5.04
C ARG A 217 -15.75 12.07 6.53
N THR A 218 -14.67 12.00 7.32
CA THR A 218 -14.67 12.41 8.72
C THR A 218 -14.88 13.92 8.88
N ARG A 219 -15.28 14.35 10.08
CA ARG A 219 -15.39 15.78 10.40
C ARG A 219 -14.05 16.50 10.23
N ASP A 220 -12.95 15.85 10.67
CA ASP A 220 -11.62 16.43 10.60
C ASP A 220 -11.09 16.51 9.17
N GLY A 221 -11.34 15.49 8.34
CA GLY A 221 -10.97 15.52 6.93
C GLY A 221 -11.68 16.62 6.15
N LYS A 222 -12.97 16.83 6.40
CA LYS A 222 -13.74 17.94 5.79
C LYS A 222 -13.21 19.30 6.24
N ARG A 223 -13.02 19.49 7.54
CA ARG A 223 -12.47 20.73 8.11
C ARG A 223 -11.07 21.03 7.54
N TYR A 224 -10.21 20.02 7.43
CA TYR A 224 -8.89 20.17 6.83
C TYR A 224 -8.97 20.65 5.38
N PHE A 225 -9.87 20.08 4.58
CA PHE A 225 -10.07 20.52 3.21
C PHE A 225 -10.55 21.98 3.16
N GLU A 226 -11.59 22.33 3.91
CA GLU A 226 -12.21 23.67 3.95
C GLU A 226 -11.24 24.75 4.44
N GLU A 227 -10.40 24.45 5.43
CA GLU A 227 -9.50 25.44 6.04
C GLU A 227 -8.10 25.49 5.40
N GLN A 228 -7.55 24.35 4.95
CA GLN A 228 -6.15 24.23 4.54
C GLN A 228 -5.95 24.01 3.04
N ILE A 229 -6.97 23.66 2.29
CA ILE A 229 -6.86 23.33 0.86
C ILE A 229 -7.71 24.27 0.02
N GLU A 230 -8.99 24.35 0.26
CA GLU A 230 -9.96 25.09 -0.55
C GLU A 230 -9.59 26.58 -0.75
N PRO A 231 -9.11 27.32 0.27
CA PRO A 231 -8.71 28.72 0.11
C PRO A 231 -7.53 28.94 -0.85
N PHE A 232 -6.74 27.92 -1.12
CA PHE A 232 -5.57 27.98 -2.00
C PHE A 232 -5.82 27.49 -3.43
N LEU A 233 -7.03 26.99 -3.70
CA LEU A 233 -7.39 26.54 -5.04
C LEU A 233 -7.36 27.70 -6.03
N SER A 234 -6.67 27.49 -7.14
CA SER A 234 -6.39 28.49 -8.15
C SER A 234 -5.92 27.81 -9.44
N PRO A 235 -5.66 28.54 -10.53
CA PRO A 235 -5.01 27.94 -11.71
C PRO A 235 -3.63 27.31 -11.44
N MET A 236 -3.00 27.67 -10.29
CA MET A 236 -1.73 27.08 -9.86
C MET A 236 -1.89 25.93 -8.87
N VAL A 237 -3.04 25.76 -8.25
CA VAL A 237 -3.36 24.65 -7.34
C VAL A 237 -4.72 24.07 -7.73
N GLU A 238 -4.71 22.98 -8.44
CA GLU A 238 -5.94 22.32 -8.91
C GLU A 238 -6.27 21.11 -8.07
N TYR A 239 -7.56 20.87 -7.86
CA TYR A 239 -8.07 19.72 -7.13
C TYR A 239 -8.91 18.81 -8.06
N TYR A 240 -8.58 17.54 -8.10
CA TYR A 240 -9.26 16.49 -8.88
C TYR A 240 -9.81 15.42 -7.93
N PRO A 241 -11.10 15.46 -7.60
CA PRO A 241 -11.73 14.41 -6.81
C PRO A 241 -11.87 13.12 -7.63
N ASN A 242 -11.74 11.95 -6.95
CA ASN A 242 -12.07 10.64 -7.52
C ASN A 242 -11.31 10.25 -8.80
N VAL A 243 -10.06 10.64 -8.94
CA VAL A 243 -9.22 10.24 -10.08
C VAL A 243 -8.86 8.77 -10.00
N ALA A 244 -9.10 8.02 -11.07
CA ALA A 244 -8.84 6.58 -11.14
C ALA A 244 -8.43 6.12 -12.54
N GLY A 245 -7.96 4.89 -12.66
CA GLY A 245 -7.69 4.22 -13.93
C GLY A 245 -6.79 5.02 -14.88
N GLN A 246 -7.18 5.10 -16.14
CA GLN A 246 -6.39 5.79 -17.17
C GLN A 246 -6.21 7.29 -16.90
N GLN A 247 -7.19 7.96 -16.28
CA GLN A 247 -7.05 9.38 -15.96
C GLN A 247 -5.94 9.59 -14.91
N LYS A 248 -5.92 8.77 -13.86
CA LYS A 248 -4.85 8.79 -12.85
C LYS A 248 -3.49 8.53 -13.50
N ALA A 249 -3.38 7.49 -14.29
CA ALA A 249 -2.13 7.13 -14.98
C ALA A 249 -1.62 8.26 -15.88
N ARG A 250 -2.51 8.94 -16.62
CA ARG A 250 -2.14 10.11 -17.45
C ARG A 250 -1.65 11.28 -16.63
N LEU A 251 -2.34 11.63 -15.54
CA LEU A 251 -1.91 12.73 -14.68
C LEU A 251 -0.55 12.44 -14.05
N ILE A 252 -0.34 11.21 -13.58
CA ILE A 252 0.94 10.80 -13.01
C ILE A 252 2.05 10.88 -14.07
N SER A 253 1.89 10.22 -15.21
CA SER A 253 2.95 10.11 -16.23
C SER A 253 3.37 11.44 -16.83
N ARG A 254 2.49 12.46 -16.83
CA ARG A 254 2.75 13.81 -17.35
C ARG A 254 3.30 14.77 -16.30
N ALA A 255 3.24 14.42 -15.02
CA ALA A 255 3.76 15.25 -13.95
C ALA A 255 5.29 15.36 -14.00
N ALA A 256 5.84 16.49 -13.55
CA ALA A 256 7.29 16.66 -13.35
C ALA A 256 7.77 15.76 -12.20
N ALA A 257 6.98 15.67 -11.12
CA ALA A 257 7.23 14.76 -9.99
C ALA A 257 5.92 14.50 -9.22
N GLY A 258 5.86 13.35 -8.56
CA GLY A 258 4.97 13.13 -7.42
C GLY A 258 5.53 13.82 -6.19
N ILE A 259 4.67 14.43 -5.36
CA ILE A 259 5.08 15.07 -4.11
C ILE A 259 4.31 14.48 -2.93
N PHE A 260 5.04 14.06 -1.90
CA PHE A 260 4.49 13.35 -0.73
C PHE A 260 5.12 13.86 0.58
N PRO A 261 4.67 15.01 1.09
CA PRO A 261 5.18 15.60 2.33
C PRO A 261 4.45 14.99 3.54
N LEU A 262 4.54 13.69 3.69
CA LEU A 262 3.81 12.87 4.65
C LEU A 262 4.12 13.29 6.10
N GLN A 263 3.07 13.40 6.92
CA GLN A 263 3.15 13.79 8.33
C GLN A 263 2.94 12.59 9.28
N TRP A 264 3.08 11.38 8.75
CA TRP A 264 2.94 10.12 9.48
C TRP A 264 3.90 9.08 8.95
N SER A 265 4.06 7.99 9.69
CA SER A 265 4.89 6.85 9.26
C SER A 265 4.12 5.99 8.23
N GLU A 266 4.17 6.37 6.96
CA GLU A 266 3.50 5.64 5.87
C GLU A 266 3.99 4.19 5.82
N PRO A 267 3.11 3.18 5.96
CA PRO A 267 3.55 1.78 5.95
C PRO A 267 4.16 1.34 4.62
N PHE A 268 3.68 1.87 3.47
CA PHE A 268 4.27 1.57 2.17
C PHE A 268 4.21 2.74 1.19
N GLY A 269 3.01 3.22 0.79
CA GLY A 269 2.88 4.33 -0.14
C GLY A 269 2.78 3.92 -1.61
N LEU A 270 1.74 3.16 -1.95
CA LEU A 270 1.45 2.70 -3.32
C LEU A 270 1.50 3.83 -4.35
N ALA A 271 0.99 5.03 -4.02
CA ALA A 271 0.97 6.17 -4.92
C ALA A 271 2.39 6.67 -5.30
N MET A 272 3.36 6.58 -4.39
CA MET A 272 4.75 6.88 -4.68
C MET A 272 5.32 5.88 -5.70
N VAL A 273 5.04 4.60 -5.50
CA VAL A 273 5.47 3.55 -6.41
C VAL A 273 4.77 3.69 -7.78
N GLU A 274 3.49 4.03 -7.81
CA GLU A 274 2.76 4.35 -9.06
C GLU A 274 3.45 5.46 -9.85
N CYS A 275 3.88 6.53 -9.18
CA CYS A 275 4.64 7.60 -9.82
C CYS A 275 5.95 7.07 -10.41
N MET A 276 6.76 6.37 -9.63
CA MET A 276 8.05 5.86 -10.08
C MET A 276 7.92 4.85 -11.24
N VAL A 277 6.95 3.94 -11.20
CA VAL A 277 6.64 2.97 -12.26
C VAL A 277 6.24 3.66 -13.58
N ALA A 278 5.58 4.83 -13.49
CA ALA A 278 5.27 5.68 -14.63
C ALA A 278 6.46 6.49 -15.15
N GLY A 279 7.62 6.42 -14.50
CA GLY A 279 8.78 7.25 -14.78
C GLY A 279 8.66 8.68 -14.24
N THR A 280 7.79 8.90 -13.28
CA THR A 280 7.63 10.20 -12.60
C THR A 280 8.36 10.13 -11.28
N PRO A 281 9.47 10.88 -11.12
CA PRO A 281 10.24 10.87 -9.90
C PRO A 281 9.42 11.36 -8.71
N VAL A 282 9.83 10.99 -7.51
CA VAL A 282 9.11 11.29 -6.27
C VAL A 282 9.92 12.26 -5.41
N LEU A 283 9.25 13.28 -4.89
CA LEU A 283 9.73 14.16 -3.82
C LEU A 283 8.99 13.79 -2.54
N ALA A 284 9.69 13.35 -1.51
CA ALA A 284 9.04 12.95 -0.26
C ALA A 284 9.85 13.37 0.97
N LEU A 285 9.14 13.62 2.07
CA LEU A 285 9.80 13.73 3.37
C LEU A 285 10.32 12.35 3.79
N ARG A 286 11.44 12.36 4.51
CA ARG A 286 12.08 11.16 5.05
C ARG A 286 11.31 10.64 6.25
N THR A 287 10.27 9.84 6.00
CA THR A 287 9.41 9.26 7.03
C THR A 287 8.84 7.91 6.59
N GLY A 288 8.56 7.03 7.55
CA GLY A 288 7.98 5.72 7.27
C GLY A 288 8.80 4.93 6.23
N SER A 289 8.13 4.42 5.23
CA SER A 289 8.72 3.63 4.15
C SER A 289 9.47 4.43 3.08
N THR A 290 9.39 5.78 3.07
CA THR A 290 9.96 6.58 1.98
C THR A 290 11.45 6.33 1.73
N PRO A 291 12.33 6.11 2.78
CA PRO A 291 13.74 5.85 2.56
C PRO A 291 14.05 4.50 1.90
N GLU A 292 13.16 3.52 2.04
CA GLU A 292 13.34 2.20 1.41
C GLU A 292 12.73 2.13 0.00
N LEU A 293 11.78 3.03 -0.33
CA LEU A 293 11.15 3.06 -1.65
C LEU A 293 11.92 3.91 -2.64
N ILE A 294 12.41 5.07 -2.21
CA ILE A 294 13.03 6.09 -3.07
C ILE A 294 14.54 5.90 -3.08
N GLU A 295 15.09 5.76 -4.28
CA GLU A 295 16.53 5.78 -4.54
C GLU A 295 16.93 7.21 -4.93
N PRO A 296 17.67 7.94 -4.06
CA PRO A 296 17.99 9.34 -4.30
C PRO A 296 18.77 9.56 -5.59
N GLY A 297 18.32 10.50 -6.42
CA GLY A 297 18.92 10.81 -7.71
C GLY A 297 18.54 9.85 -8.85
N VAL A 298 17.82 8.76 -8.55
CA VAL A 298 17.38 7.78 -9.56
C VAL A 298 15.85 7.76 -9.67
N THR A 299 15.15 7.51 -8.55
CA THR A 299 13.69 7.46 -8.55
C THR A 299 13.05 8.68 -7.87
N GLY A 300 13.83 9.56 -7.27
CA GLY A 300 13.34 10.75 -6.60
C GLY A 300 14.38 11.39 -5.69
N PHE A 301 13.89 12.22 -4.78
CA PHE A 301 14.67 12.82 -3.71
C PHE A 301 13.94 12.72 -2.38
N LEU A 302 14.71 12.51 -1.32
CA LEU A 302 14.25 12.55 0.07
C LEU A 302 14.65 13.90 0.68
N ALA A 303 13.78 14.46 1.50
CA ALA A 303 13.92 15.75 2.15
C ALA A 303 13.66 15.63 3.65
N GLU A 304 14.27 16.47 4.45
CA GLU A 304 14.03 16.54 5.89
C GLU A 304 12.90 17.53 6.22
N ASP A 305 12.72 18.55 5.37
CA ASP A 305 11.69 19.58 5.55
C ASP A 305 11.17 20.13 4.21
N VAL A 306 10.35 21.18 4.28
CA VAL A 306 9.74 21.84 3.11
C VAL A 306 10.79 22.56 2.27
N GLU A 307 11.82 23.13 2.88
CA GLU A 307 12.91 23.82 2.22
C GLU A 307 13.67 22.86 1.29
N ASP A 308 14.04 21.71 1.81
CA ASP A 308 14.69 20.65 1.05
C ASP A 308 13.80 20.15 -0.11
N LEU A 309 12.47 20.06 0.09
CA LEU A 309 11.54 19.69 -0.99
C LEU A 309 11.52 20.75 -2.11
N VAL A 310 11.59 22.04 -1.77
CA VAL A 310 11.67 23.13 -2.75
C VAL A 310 12.98 23.04 -3.54
N GLU A 311 14.11 22.82 -2.87
CA GLU A 311 15.40 22.63 -3.52
C GLU A 311 15.42 21.38 -4.41
N ALA A 312 14.86 20.27 -3.94
CA ALA A 312 14.74 19.05 -4.71
C ALA A 312 13.86 19.24 -5.97
N ALA A 313 12.79 20.06 -5.88
CA ALA A 313 11.96 20.39 -7.03
C ALA A 313 12.72 21.16 -8.13
N ALA A 314 13.77 21.89 -7.80
CA ALA A 314 14.64 22.55 -8.77
C ALA A 314 15.61 21.59 -9.47
N ARG A 315 15.83 20.40 -8.92
CA ARG A 315 16.80 19.39 -9.41
C ARG A 315 16.16 18.26 -10.21
N LEU A 316 14.87 18.28 -10.47
CA LEU A 316 14.13 17.19 -11.14
C LEU A 316 14.69 16.83 -12.53
N ASP A 317 15.22 17.78 -13.25
CA ASP A 317 15.83 17.57 -14.57
C ASP A 317 17.10 16.69 -14.53
N GLN A 318 17.63 16.40 -13.35
CA GLN A 318 18.77 15.49 -13.14
C GLN A 318 18.36 14.01 -13.17
N ILE A 319 17.06 13.71 -13.08
CA ILE A 319 16.56 12.33 -13.02
C ILE A 319 16.17 11.85 -14.41
N ASP A 320 16.78 10.73 -14.83
CA ASP A 320 16.34 10.00 -16.02
C ASP A 320 15.04 9.25 -15.73
N ARG A 321 13.95 9.70 -16.34
CA ARG A 321 12.60 9.14 -16.15
C ARG A 321 12.46 7.70 -16.66
N VAL A 322 13.21 7.31 -17.70
CA VAL A 322 13.24 5.94 -18.20
C VAL A 322 13.89 5.03 -17.17
N ARG A 323 15.04 5.45 -16.65
CA ARG A 323 15.74 4.71 -15.61
C ARG A 323 14.93 4.64 -14.31
N CYS A 324 14.25 5.71 -13.93
CA CYS A 324 13.31 5.72 -12.81
C CYS A 324 12.24 4.60 -12.95
N ALA A 325 11.60 4.51 -14.12
CA ALA A 325 10.58 3.49 -14.38
C ALA A 325 11.16 2.07 -14.39
N GLU A 326 12.35 1.86 -14.96
CA GLU A 326 13.01 0.56 -15.00
C GLU A 326 13.28 0.04 -13.57
N VAL A 327 13.94 0.85 -12.75
CA VAL A 327 14.28 0.52 -11.36
C VAL A 327 13.01 0.24 -10.55
N ALA A 328 11.97 1.08 -10.70
CA ALA A 328 10.72 0.88 -9.97
C ALA A 328 9.99 -0.41 -10.40
N ARG A 329 9.94 -0.72 -11.69
CA ARG A 329 9.30 -1.95 -12.19
C ARG A 329 10.05 -3.20 -11.78
N GLU A 330 11.37 -3.17 -11.77
CA GLU A 330 12.19 -4.27 -11.28
C GLU A 330 11.92 -4.54 -9.80
N ARG A 331 11.87 -3.51 -8.96
CA ARG A 331 11.72 -3.64 -7.51
C ARG A 331 10.29 -3.91 -7.06
N PHE A 332 9.31 -3.34 -7.73
CA PHE A 332 7.90 -3.33 -7.29
C PHE A 332 6.94 -3.96 -8.31
N GLY A 333 7.45 -4.77 -9.23
CA GLY A 333 6.62 -5.51 -10.17
C GLY A 333 5.92 -6.70 -9.52
N PRO A 334 4.78 -7.16 -10.10
CA PRO A 334 4.01 -8.28 -9.56
C PRO A 334 4.82 -9.58 -9.42
N HIS A 335 5.71 -9.85 -10.35
CA HIS A 335 6.56 -11.04 -10.32
C HIS A 335 7.46 -11.08 -9.08
N HIS A 336 8.15 -9.97 -8.79
CA HIS A 336 9.05 -9.87 -7.63
C HIS A 336 8.29 -10.03 -6.30
N MET A 337 7.14 -9.36 -6.15
CA MET A 337 6.27 -9.53 -4.98
C MET A 337 5.85 -10.99 -4.81
N THR A 338 5.42 -11.63 -5.90
CA THR A 338 4.91 -13.01 -5.88
C THR A 338 5.99 -14.02 -5.50
N GLU A 339 7.22 -13.89 -6.03
CA GLU A 339 8.35 -14.75 -5.64
C GLU A 339 8.66 -14.66 -4.14
N ARG A 340 8.59 -13.45 -3.58
CA ARG A 340 8.75 -13.23 -2.14
C ARG A 340 7.67 -13.96 -1.34
N TYR A 341 6.39 -13.87 -1.74
CA TYR A 341 5.31 -14.62 -1.09
C TYR A 341 5.47 -16.13 -1.23
N ILE A 342 5.86 -16.64 -2.42
CA ILE A 342 6.13 -18.07 -2.61
C ILE A 342 7.25 -18.55 -1.66
N SER A 343 8.27 -17.75 -1.44
CA SER A 343 9.31 -18.06 -0.46
C SER A 343 8.74 -18.16 0.95
N VAL A 344 7.80 -17.28 1.33
CA VAL A 344 7.10 -17.38 2.61
C VAL A 344 6.19 -18.61 2.67
N TYR A 345 5.46 -18.93 1.59
CA TYR A 345 4.57 -20.11 1.53
C TYR A 345 5.31 -21.44 1.67
N ARG A 346 6.52 -21.54 1.17
CA ARG A 346 7.33 -22.77 1.16
C ARG A 346 8.17 -22.99 2.43
N ARG A 347 8.34 -21.97 3.26
CA ARG A 347 9.07 -22.12 4.52
C ARG A 347 8.36 -23.17 5.38
N GLY A 348 9.12 -24.16 5.89
CA GLY A 348 8.67 -25.09 6.93
C GLY A 348 8.28 -24.35 8.20
N SER A 349 7.81 -25.05 9.25
CA SER A 349 7.44 -24.44 10.53
C SER A 349 8.41 -23.34 10.92
N VAL A 350 7.93 -22.13 10.97
CA VAL A 350 8.51 -20.83 11.36
C VAL A 350 9.98 -20.86 11.82
N GLU A 351 10.94 -21.23 10.98
CA GLU A 351 12.32 -20.78 11.11
C GLU A 351 12.43 -19.44 10.40
N VAL A 352 12.39 -18.37 11.18
CA VAL A 352 12.63 -17.01 10.70
C VAL A 352 14.15 -16.87 10.57
N GLU A 353 14.66 -16.82 9.35
CA GLU A 353 15.97 -16.19 9.16
C GLU A 353 15.90 -14.78 9.76
N PRO A 354 16.81 -14.41 10.65
CA PRO A 354 16.89 -13.03 11.09
C PRO A 354 17.01 -12.18 9.83
N LEU A 355 16.19 -11.13 9.75
CA LEU A 355 16.33 -10.10 8.72
C LEU A 355 17.80 -9.79 8.60
N ALA A 356 18.37 -9.88 7.40
CA ALA A 356 19.68 -9.31 7.16
C ALA A 356 19.64 -7.91 7.75
N ALA A 357 20.56 -7.65 8.69
CA ALA A 357 20.54 -6.39 9.42
C ALA A 357 20.38 -5.27 8.39
N PRO A 358 19.40 -4.37 8.58
CA PRO A 358 19.25 -3.25 7.67
C PRO A 358 20.59 -2.54 7.57
N SER A 359 20.93 -2.03 6.39
CA SER A 359 22.18 -1.28 6.22
C SER A 359 22.31 -0.23 7.33
N ALA A 360 23.52 0.09 7.75
CA ALA A 360 23.75 1.06 8.82
C ALA A 360 22.98 2.38 8.58
N GLU A 361 22.82 2.78 7.32
CA GLU A 361 21.99 3.91 6.90
C GLU A 361 20.50 3.75 7.26
N ILE A 362 19.90 2.58 7.04
CA ILE A 362 18.49 2.32 7.38
C ILE A 362 18.30 2.29 8.90
N VAL A 363 19.24 1.70 9.65
CA VAL A 363 19.21 1.69 11.12
C VAL A 363 19.33 3.10 11.68
N GLU A 364 20.19 3.93 11.11
CA GLU A 364 20.37 5.33 11.51
C GLU A 364 19.12 6.17 11.22
N VAL A 365 18.46 5.95 10.08
CA VAL A 365 17.21 6.62 9.70
C VAL A 365 16.07 6.21 10.63
N LEU A 366 15.94 4.93 10.94
CA LEU A 366 14.89 4.43 11.85
C LEU A 366 15.09 4.91 13.29
N SER A 367 16.33 5.11 13.73
CA SER A 367 16.64 5.62 15.07
C SER A 367 16.41 7.13 15.24
N ARG A 368 16.31 7.89 14.16
CA ARG A 368 16.04 9.34 14.15
C ARG A 368 14.55 9.71 14.04
N GLN A 369 13.64 8.72 13.95
CA GLN A 369 12.21 9.02 13.90
C GLN A 369 11.76 9.70 15.20
N PRO A 370 11.10 10.86 15.16
CA PRO A 370 10.49 11.46 16.34
C PRO A 370 9.41 10.51 16.87
N ALA A 371 9.34 10.36 18.19
CA ALA A 371 8.28 9.60 18.84
C ALA A 371 6.91 10.10 18.32
N ALA A 372 6.02 9.18 17.96
CA ALA A 372 4.68 9.51 17.50
C ALA A 372 4.03 10.50 18.49
N PRO A 373 3.37 11.57 18.01
CA PRO A 373 2.71 12.52 18.89
C PRO A 373 1.69 11.78 19.76
N THR A 374 1.84 11.91 21.07
CA THR A 374 0.92 11.34 22.06
C THR A 374 -0.49 11.85 21.75
N PRO A 375 -1.51 10.99 21.60
CA PRO A 375 -2.86 11.44 21.39
C PRO A 375 -3.27 12.34 22.56
N GLN A 376 -3.64 13.59 22.28
CA GLN A 376 -4.20 14.47 23.28
C GLN A 376 -5.54 13.88 23.77
N PRO A 377 -5.79 13.84 25.09
CA PRO A 377 -7.06 13.35 25.60
C PRO A 377 -8.18 14.24 25.06
N SER A 378 -9.15 13.62 24.40
CA SER A 378 -10.38 14.26 23.98
C SER A 378 -11.05 14.90 25.18
N GLY A 379 -10.99 16.21 25.29
CA GLY A 379 -11.76 17.00 26.27
C GLY A 379 -13.25 16.66 26.10
N ARG A 380 -13.89 16.42 27.23
CA ARG A 380 -15.31 16.11 27.41
C ARG A 380 -16.22 17.20 26.86
#